data_2f0e4494525d3a297501684adc4e506d
#
_entry.id   2f0e4494525d3a297501684adc4e506d
#
_cell.length_a   1.000
_cell.length_b   1.000
_cell.length_c   1.000
_cell.angle_alpha   90.00
_cell.angle_beta   90.00
_cell.angle_gamma   90.00
#
_symmetry.space_group_name_H-M   'P 1'
#
loop_
_entity.id
_entity.type
_entity.pdbx_description
1 polymer ?
#
loop_
_entity_poly.entity_id
_entity_poly.type
_entity_poly.pdbx_seq_one_letter_code
_entity_poly.pdbx_strand_id
1 'polypeptide(L)'
;MRSENIADWLRRHRILLVIMLLMVPFNSLNASEDTPDQRLRNAHSSFHEMMAAPDKGIPLDLFNKAECIVIIPGVKKAAFIFGGKYGRGFVSCRRGDSRRFGAPAAIRIEGGSYGLQIGGSSTDVFMLIMNETGMNRLLADKFTLGGEAAAAAGPVGRNTSADTDVLLHAEILTWSRSRGIFAGLSLEGSTLRPDGSENQKLYGRDISNREILEGDVPVPPAGRQLVITLNRYSGMTGEQADVAQGLRNGRVTLQNVHFASGNADLTPDSEATLVKVAQAIKDNPEWKIRVEGFTDSTGNAESNLKLSEERAESVANWLADHGVDRSRLTTKGYGEDQPVASNKTDAGRRKNRRVDLVRIS
;
A
#
# COMPACT_ATOMS: atom_id res chain seq x y z
N MET A 1 54.11 47.95 32.83
CA MET A 1 52.84 47.60 32.18
C MET A 1 53.14 46.52 31.16
N ARG A 2 52.79 45.26 31.46
CA ARG A 2 53.00 44.12 30.56
C ARG A 2 51.93 44.10 29.47
N SER A 3 52.30 44.19 28.22
CA SER A 3 51.41 44.00 27.09
C SER A 3 51.02 42.53 27.02
N GLU A 4 49.86 42.19 27.50
CA GLU A 4 49.31 40.84 27.22
C GLU A 4 49.07 40.71 25.74
N ASN A 5 49.59 39.60 25.18
CA ASN A 5 49.58 39.33 23.77
C ASN A 5 48.18 39.00 23.33
N ILE A 6 47.57 39.80 22.48
CA ILE A 6 46.20 39.66 21.92
C ILE A 6 45.98 38.24 21.40
N ALA A 7 47.02 37.57 20.96
CA ALA A 7 46.99 36.18 20.49
C ALA A 7 46.63 35.16 21.61
N ASP A 8 47.09 35.37 22.83
CA ASP A 8 46.75 34.49 23.99
C ASP A 8 45.37 34.73 24.51
N TRP A 9 44.89 35.98 24.47
CA TRP A 9 43.51 36.31 24.78
C TRP A 9 42.51 35.67 23.79
N LEU A 10 42.81 35.72 22.49
CA LEU A 10 42.02 35.09 21.43
C LEU A 10 42.00 33.55 21.51
N ARG A 11 43.11 32.90 21.92
CA ARG A 11 43.13 31.44 22.14
C ARG A 11 42.24 31.02 23.31
N ARG A 12 42.31 31.70 24.43
CA ARG A 12 41.44 31.39 25.61
C ARG A 12 39.98 31.61 25.32
N HIS A 13 39.62 32.64 24.59
CA HIS A 13 38.19 32.93 24.26
C HIS A 13 37.65 32.13 23.11
N ARG A 14 38.49 31.61 22.17
CA ARG A 14 38.08 30.63 21.18
C ARG A 14 37.66 29.31 21.80
N ILE A 15 38.29 28.82 22.83
CA ILE A 15 37.90 27.61 23.56
C ILE A 15 36.61 27.85 24.30
N LEU A 16 36.41 29.01 24.92
CA LEU A 16 35.17 29.39 25.58
C LEU A 16 33.99 29.58 24.59
N LEU A 17 34.25 30.15 23.41
CA LEU A 17 33.24 30.32 22.35
C LEU A 17 32.82 28.95 21.74
N VAL A 18 33.75 28.00 21.59
CA VAL A 18 33.43 26.66 21.12
C VAL A 18 32.64 25.87 22.17
N ILE A 19 32.94 26.06 23.46
CA ILE A 19 32.17 25.40 24.54
C ILE A 19 30.80 26.08 24.72
N MET A 20 30.67 27.38 24.48
CA MET A 20 29.38 28.09 24.54
C MET A 20 28.48 27.79 23.34
N LEU A 21 29.06 27.43 22.18
CA LEU A 21 28.29 26.96 21.00
C LEU A 21 27.79 25.53 21.17
N LEU A 22 28.34 24.75 22.09
CA LEU A 22 27.90 23.38 22.42
C LEU A 22 26.85 23.35 23.54
N MET A 23 26.61 24.50 24.22
CA MET A 23 25.53 24.68 25.18
C MET A 23 24.35 25.48 24.58
N VAL A 24 23.99 25.21 23.35
CA VAL A 24 22.62 25.51 22.91
C VAL A 24 21.74 24.62 23.78
N PRO A 25 20.85 25.19 24.62
CA PRO A 25 19.92 24.33 25.32
C PRO A 25 19.18 23.56 24.24
N PHE A 26 19.26 22.24 24.31
CA PHE A 26 18.38 21.32 23.60
C PHE A 26 17.00 21.56 24.23
N ASN A 27 16.47 22.75 23.99
CA ASN A 27 15.07 23.02 24.20
C ASN A 27 14.36 22.05 23.28
N SER A 28 14.01 20.93 23.86
CA SER A 28 13.06 19.94 23.40
C SER A 28 12.19 20.53 22.30
N LEU A 29 12.54 20.21 21.04
CA LEU A 29 11.54 19.97 20.03
C LEU A 29 10.67 18.87 20.63
N ASN A 30 9.69 19.24 21.42
CA ASN A 30 8.54 18.43 21.75
C ASN A 30 7.76 18.25 20.44
N ALA A 31 8.34 17.50 19.52
CA ALA A 31 7.53 16.76 18.59
C ALA A 31 6.72 15.81 19.49
N SER A 32 5.46 16.14 19.74
CA SER A 32 4.55 15.29 20.50
C SER A 32 4.67 13.91 19.88
N GLU A 33 5.15 12.96 20.67
CA GLU A 33 5.28 11.57 20.21
C GLU A 33 3.87 11.12 19.84
N ASP A 34 3.68 10.65 18.60
CA ASP A 34 2.38 10.18 18.13
C ASP A 34 1.79 9.19 19.13
N THR A 35 0.55 9.39 19.50
CA THR A 35 -0.18 8.39 20.30
C THR A 35 -0.32 7.08 19.53
N PRO A 36 -0.54 5.92 20.21
CA PRO A 36 -0.81 4.66 19.53
C PRO A 36 -1.91 4.78 18.47
N ASP A 37 -2.98 5.49 18.79
CA ASP A 37 -4.11 5.75 17.90
C ASP A 37 -3.71 6.55 16.67
N GLN A 38 -2.91 7.61 16.85
CA GLN A 38 -2.41 8.40 15.73
C GLN A 38 -1.49 7.57 14.84
N ARG A 39 -0.64 6.74 15.43
CA ARG A 39 0.28 5.86 14.69
C ARG A 39 -0.47 4.78 13.93
N LEU A 40 -1.58 4.23 14.46
CA LEU A 40 -2.46 3.32 13.71
C LEU A 40 -3.12 4.00 12.51
N ARG A 41 -3.59 5.25 12.66
CA ARG A 41 -4.10 6.05 11.54
C ARG A 41 -3.01 6.29 10.49
N ASN A 42 -1.80 6.63 10.92
CA ASN A 42 -0.67 6.84 10.02
C ASN A 42 -0.30 5.54 9.29
N ALA A 43 -0.28 4.39 9.99
CA ALA A 43 -0.04 3.08 9.40
C ALA A 43 -1.12 2.72 8.36
N HIS A 44 -2.40 3.00 8.65
CA HIS A 44 -3.49 2.82 7.70
C HIS A 44 -3.29 3.69 6.44
N SER A 45 -3.01 4.99 6.61
CA SER A 45 -2.82 5.92 5.48
C SER A 45 -1.62 5.51 4.63
N SER A 46 -0.47 5.20 5.28
CA SER A 46 0.74 4.75 4.58
C SER A 46 0.51 3.46 3.79
N PHE A 47 -0.19 2.48 4.38
CA PHE A 47 -0.52 1.22 3.69
C PHE A 47 -1.49 1.46 2.52
N HIS A 48 -2.53 2.27 2.75
CA HIS A 48 -3.48 2.60 1.70
C HIS A 48 -2.79 3.26 0.49
N GLU A 49 -1.90 4.23 0.75
CA GLU A 49 -1.14 4.90 -0.31
C GLU A 49 -0.14 3.95 -1.00
N MET A 50 0.49 3.02 -0.26
CA MET A 50 1.37 1.99 -0.83
C MET A 50 0.60 1.08 -1.80
N MET A 51 -0.58 0.62 -1.40
CA MET A 51 -1.40 -0.28 -2.22
C MET A 51 -2.15 0.46 -3.35
N ALA A 52 -2.39 1.75 -3.20
CA ALA A 52 -3.03 2.60 -4.20
C ALA A 52 -2.09 3.01 -5.34
N ALA A 53 -0.77 2.89 -5.17
CA ALA A 53 0.19 3.21 -6.22
C ALA A 53 0.13 2.15 -7.33
N PRO A 54 -0.30 2.49 -8.58
CA PRO A 54 -0.34 1.53 -9.68
C PRO A 54 1.01 0.86 -9.89
N ASP A 55 1.71 0.49 -10.53
CA ASP A 55 3.01 -0.07 -10.87
C ASP A 55 4.14 0.04 -9.84
N LYS A 56 3.88 0.50 -8.59
CA LYS A 56 4.92 0.74 -7.57
C LYS A 56 4.61 0.19 -6.18
N GLY A 57 3.40 -0.35 -5.99
CA GLY A 57 2.96 -0.92 -4.71
C GLY A 57 3.51 -2.32 -4.43
N ILE A 58 3.13 -2.87 -3.29
CA ILE A 58 3.39 -4.27 -2.95
C ILE A 58 2.59 -5.17 -3.90
N PRO A 59 3.23 -6.14 -4.58
CA PRO A 59 2.53 -7.10 -5.43
C PRO A 59 1.48 -7.88 -4.63
N LEU A 60 0.25 -7.93 -5.13
CA LEU A 60 -0.85 -8.59 -4.43
C LEU A 60 -0.64 -10.08 -4.24
N ASP A 61 0.01 -10.75 -5.17
CA ASP A 61 0.32 -12.17 -5.06
C ASP A 61 1.26 -12.44 -3.87
N LEU A 62 2.23 -11.56 -3.63
CA LEU A 62 3.09 -11.66 -2.45
C LEU A 62 2.32 -11.29 -1.18
N PHE A 63 1.51 -10.23 -1.22
CA PHE A 63 0.66 -9.86 -0.09
C PHE A 63 -0.30 -10.98 0.30
N ASN A 64 -0.90 -11.68 -0.66
CA ASN A 64 -1.82 -12.79 -0.42
C ASN A 64 -1.13 -14.04 0.13
N LYS A 65 0.13 -14.26 -0.23
CA LYS A 65 0.94 -15.37 0.31
C LYS A 65 1.49 -15.10 1.71
N ALA A 66 1.65 -13.84 2.08
CA ALA A 66 2.23 -13.46 3.37
C ALA A 66 1.38 -13.90 4.55
N GLU A 67 2.03 -14.35 5.63
CA GLU A 67 1.40 -14.68 6.91
C GLU A 67 1.13 -13.42 7.75
N CYS A 68 2.09 -12.49 7.77
CA CYS A 68 1.94 -11.23 8.49
C CYS A 68 2.42 -10.04 7.65
N ILE A 69 1.91 -8.87 7.99
CA ILE A 69 2.43 -7.58 7.51
C ILE A 69 2.88 -6.72 8.68
N VAL A 70 4.07 -6.12 8.54
CA VAL A 70 4.59 -5.08 9.43
C VAL A 70 4.52 -3.74 8.70
N ILE A 71 3.99 -2.72 9.37
CA ILE A 71 3.87 -1.35 8.85
C ILE A 71 4.45 -0.40 9.90
N ILE A 72 5.53 0.28 9.54
CA ILE A 72 6.20 1.25 10.41
C ILE A 72 6.20 2.61 9.71
N PRO A 73 5.23 3.48 10.01
CA PRO A 73 5.18 4.82 9.42
C PRO A 73 6.32 5.69 9.98
N GLY A 74 6.93 6.47 9.12
CA GLY A 74 7.83 7.53 9.51
C GLY A 74 9.10 7.09 10.25
N VAL A 75 9.72 5.97 9.84
CA VAL A 75 11.04 5.55 10.38
C VAL A 75 12.03 6.68 10.21
N LYS A 76 12.55 7.17 11.31
CA LYS A 76 13.54 8.25 11.34
C LYS A 76 14.94 7.69 11.22
N LYS A 77 15.74 8.28 10.34
CA LYS A 77 17.19 8.07 10.24
C LYS A 77 17.85 9.39 10.57
N ALA A 78 18.82 9.36 11.46
CA ALA A 78 19.70 10.48 11.73
C ALA A 78 21.13 9.98 11.68
N ALA A 79 21.99 10.62 10.88
CA ALA A 79 23.40 10.24 10.75
C ALA A 79 24.26 11.50 10.68
N PHE A 80 25.40 11.47 11.40
CA PHE A 80 26.45 12.47 11.30
C PHE A 80 27.83 11.83 11.06
N ILE A 81 28.21 10.79 11.67
CA ILE A 81 29.35 9.87 11.43
C ILE A 81 28.87 8.49 11.85
N PHE A 82 28.14 8.43 12.96
CA PHE A 82 27.37 7.30 13.41
C PHE A 82 25.90 7.66 13.24
N GLY A 83 25.13 6.80 12.64
CA GLY A 83 23.70 7.01 12.43
C GLY A 83 22.87 6.02 13.23
N GLY A 84 21.68 6.48 13.65
CA GLY A 84 20.64 5.67 14.23
C GLY A 84 19.41 5.62 13.33
N LYS A 85 18.72 4.51 13.37
CA LYS A 85 17.43 4.28 12.72
C LYS A 85 16.46 3.86 13.82
N TYR A 86 15.32 4.53 13.90
CA TYR A 86 14.29 4.24 14.89
C TYR A 86 12.90 4.49 14.32
N GLY A 87 11.97 3.59 14.60
CA GLY A 87 10.57 3.73 14.24
C GLY A 87 9.68 2.80 15.05
N ARG A 88 8.42 3.19 15.22
CA ARG A 88 7.36 2.41 15.85
C ARG A 88 6.25 2.17 14.85
N GLY A 89 5.64 1.00 14.93
CA GLY A 89 4.54 0.62 14.04
C GLY A 89 3.80 -0.60 14.55
N PHE A 90 3.17 -1.30 13.64
CA PHE A 90 2.31 -2.42 13.98
C PHE A 90 2.55 -3.61 13.06
N VAL A 91 2.31 -4.78 13.60
CA VAL A 91 2.23 -6.03 12.86
C VAL A 91 0.83 -6.59 12.99
N SER A 92 0.29 -7.12 11.91
CA SER A 92 -0.95 -7.88 11.90
C SER A 92 -0.73 -9.17 11.12
N CYS A 93 -1.23 -10.29 11.66
CA CYS A 93 -1.07 -11.62 11.08
C CYS A 93 -2.41 -12.20 10.66
N ARG A 94 -2.37 -13.11 9.70
CA ARG A 94 -3.54 -13.88 9.27
C ARG A 94 -3.89 -14.92 10.34
N ARG A 95 -5.19 -15.19 10.47
CA ARG A 95 -5.70 -16.10 11.51
C ARG A 95 -6.62 -17.16 10.93
N GLY A 96 -6.47 -18.36 11.45
CA GLY A 96 -7.34 -19.49 11.19
C GLY A 96 -7.55 -19.79 9.71
N ASP A 97 -8.55 -20.61 9.42
CA ASP A 97 -8.87 -21.06 8.07
C ASP A 97 -9.35 -19.93 7.14
N SER A 98 -9.91 -18.87 7.73
CA SER A 98 -10.35 -17.69 6.95
C SER A 98 -9.20 -16.86 6.40
N ARG A 99 -7.98 -17.06 6.91
CA ARG A 99 -6.76 -16.30 6.54
C ARG A 99 -6.94 -14.78 6.56
N ARG A 100 -7.80 -14.28 7.46
CA ARG A 100 -8.03 -12.84 7.63
C ARG A 100 -7.04 -12.24 8.61
N PHE A 101 -6.59 -11.02 8.31
CA PHE A 101 -5.77 -10.25 9.23
C PHE A 101 -6.53 -9.92 10.52
N GLY A 102 -5.87 -10.13 11.66
CA GLY A 102 -6.40 -9.92 12.99
C GLY A 102 -5.94 -8.63 13.65
N ALA A 103 -6.05 -8.59 14.97
CA ALA A 103 -5.68 -7.45 15.81
C ALA A 103 -4.20 -7.07 15.64
N PRO A 104 -3.87 -5.76 15.51
CA PRO A 104 -2.49 -5.30 15.33
C PRO A 104 -1.73 -5.28 16.66
N ALA A 105 -0.53 -5.86 16.69
CA ALA A 105 0.41 -5.77 17.80
C ALA A 105 1.48 -4.70 17.53
N ALA A 106 1.87 -3.98 18.56
CA ALA A 106 2.89 -2.93 18.44
C ALA A 106 4.30 -3.52 18.31
N ILE A 107 5.09 -2.92 17.43
CA ILE A 107 6.47 -3.31 17.15
C ILE A 107 7.32 -2.06 16.95
N ARG A 108 8.62 -2.15 17.25
CA ARG A 108 9.59 -1.10 16.97
C ARG A 108 10.79 -1.63 16.21
N ILE A 109 11.34 -0.80 15.35
CA ILE A 109 12.59 -1.05 14.63
C ILE A 109 13.68 -0.14 15.17
N GLU A 110 14.84 -0.74 15.44
CA GLU A 110 16.02 -0.07 15.92
C GLU A 110 17.21 -0.54 15.08
N GLY A 111 18.18 0.34 14.80
CA GLY A 111 19.39 -0.05 14.08
C GLY A 111 20.44 1.04 14.06
N GLY A 112 21.71 0.63 14.06
CA GLY A 112 22.83 1.50 13.78
C GLY A 112 23.10 1.57 12.28
N SER A 113 23.52 2.74 11.79
CA SER A 113 24.06 2.89 10.45
C SER A 113 25.43 3.54 10.57
N TYR A 114 26.40 3.00 9.81
CA TYR A 114 27.75 3.54 9.70
C TYR A 114 27.88 4.20 8.32
N GLY A 115 28.27 5.47 8.26
CA GLY A 115 28.51 6.16 6.99
C GLY A 115 28.52 7.66 7.10
N LEU A 116 29.29 8.31 6.23
CA LEU A 116 29.38 9.77 6.07
C LEU A 116 28.13 10.31 5.36
N GLN A 117 26.98 10.27 6.04
CA GLN A 117 25.74 10.90 5.54
C GLN A 117 25.25 11.91 6.56
N ILE A 118 25.25 13.17 6.17
CA ILE A 118 24.65 14.27 6.96
C ILE A 118 23.22 14.44 6.48
N GLY A 119 22.24 14.14 7.33
CA GLY A 119 20.84 14.36 7.02
C GLY A 119 19.88 13.56 7.89
N GLY A 120 18.64 14.05 7.98
CA GLY A 120 17.52 13.36 8.55
C GLY A 120 16.54 12.94 7.46
N SER A 121 16.07 11.72 7.46
CA SER A 121 15.00 11.25 6.58
C SER A 121 13.90 10.55 7.37
N SER A 122 12.67 10.69 6.88
CA SER A 122 11.51 9.96 7.38
C SER A 122 11.00 9.06 6.25
N THR A 123 10.84 7.78 6.53
CA THR A 123 10.49 6.78 5.52
C THR A 123 9.51 5.79 6.11
N ASP A 124 8.41 5.52 5.42
CA ASP A 124 7.52 4.44 5.78
C ASP A 124 8.14 3.11 5.35
N VAL A 125 8.08 2.13 6.22
CA VAL A 125 8.63 0.79 5.99
C VAL A 125 7.52 -0.24 6.07
N PHE A 126 7.52 -1.15 5.10
CA PHE A 126 6.59 -2.28 5.02
C PHE A 126 7.40 -3.57 4.93
N MET A 127 6.95 -4.60 5.65
CA MET A 127 7.55 -5.93 5.59
C MET A 127 6.46 -6.98 5.48
N LEU A 128 6.60 -7.90 4.55
CA LEU A 128 5.80 -9.10 4.48
C LEU A 128 6.58 -10.26 5.09
N ILE A 129 5.99 -10.93 6.05
CA ILE A 129 6.50 -12.16 6.64
C ILE A 129 5.90 -13.31 5.84
N MET A 130 6.74 -14.07 5.15
CA MET A 130 6.29 -14.98 4.09
C MET A 130 6.00 -16.39 4.56
N ASN A 131 6.50 -16.77 5.74
CA ASN A 131 6.38 -18.14 6.25
C ASN A 131 6.38 -18.20 7.78
N GLU A 132 6.10 -19.38 8.34
CA GLU A 132 6.07 -19.64 9.79
C GLU A 132 7.42 -19.37 10.45
N THR A 133 8.55 -19.64 9.79
CA THR A 133 9.88 -19.38 10.35
C THR A 133 10.05 -17.88 10.61
N GLY A 134 9.70 -17.05 9.63
CA GLY A 134 9.70 -15.58 9.79
C GLY A 134 8.74 -15.12 10.87
N MET A 135 7.56 -15.74 10.96
CA MET A 135 6.58 -15.43 12.02
C MET A 135 7.10 -15.78 13.42
N ASN A 136 7.67 -16.97 13.60
CA ASN A 136 8.24 -17.39 14.90
C ASN A 136 9.38 -16.46 15.35
N ARG A 137 10.19 -15.97 14.40
CA ARG A 137 11.24 -14.97 14.69
C ARG A 137 10.65 -13.61 15.06
N LEU A 138 9.59 -13.18 14.37
CA LEU A 138 8.88 -11.94 14.69
C LEU A 138 8.27 -11.96 16.10
N LEU A 139 7.87 -13.13 16.59
CA LEU A 139 7.30 -13.34 17.92
C LEU A 139 8.36 -13.47 19.03
N ALA A 140 9.64 -13.52 18.68
CA ALA A 140 10.72 -13.50 19.65
C ALA A 140 10.90 -12.10 20.26
N ASP A 141 11.52 -12.03 21.44
CA ASP A 141 11.76 -10.75 22.14
C ASP A 141 12.64 -9.79 21.33
N LYS A 142 13.43 -10.33 20.43
CA LYS A 142 14.34 -9.59 19.56
C LYS A 142 14.72 -10.46 18.37
N PHE A 143 14.71 -9.88 17.18
CA PHE A 143 15.38 -10.49 16.03
C PHE A 143 16.05 -9.47 15.11
N THR A 144 17.13 -9.87 14.46
CA THR A 144 17.95 -9.01 13.60
C THR A 144 17.77 -9.40 12.15
N LEU A 145 17.37 -8.43 11.33
CA LEU A 145 17.20 -8.60 9.88
C LEU A 145 18.56 -8.77 9.20
N GLY A 146 18.66 -9.75 8.32
CA GLY A 146 19.89 -10.08 7.57
C GLY A 146 20.89 -10.94 8.34
N GLY A 147 20.78 -11.06 9.67
CA GLY A 147 21.60 -11.96 10.49
C GLY A 147 20.87 -13.26 10.86
N GLU A 148 19.66 -13.12 11.39
CA GLU A 148 18.86 -14.23 11.90
C GLU A 148 17.68 -14.59 10.96
N ALA A 149 17.28 -13.67 10.08
CA ALA A 149 16.22 -13.88 9.09
C ALA A 149 16.68 -13.50 7.70
N ALA A 150 16.36 -14.33 6.70
CA ALA A 150 16.60 -14.03 5.30
C ALA A 150 15.64 -12.91 4.86
N ALA A 151 16.11 -11.66 4.94
CA ALA A 151 15.37 -10.48 4.53
C ALA A 151 15.86 -10.01 3.16
N ALA A 152 14.93 -9.84 2.22
CA ALA A 152 15.23 -9.34 0.89
C ALA A 152 14.40 -8.07 0.57
N ALA A 153 14.94 -7.23 -0.31
CA ALA A 153 14.17 -6.13 -0.89
C ALA A 153 13.05 -6.71 -1.77
N GLY A 154 11.82 -6.29 -1.51
CA GLY A 154 10.67 -6.74 -2.29
C GLY A 154 10.67 -6.14 -3.69
N PRO A 155 10.14 -6.85 -4.70
CA PRO A 155 9.99 -6.33 -6.05
C PRO A 155 8.98 -5.18 -6.07
N VAL A 156 9.17 -4.22 -6.96
CA VAL A 156 8.27 -3.07 -7.14
C VAL A 156 7.45 -3.29 -8.40
N GLY A 157 6.11 -3.15 -8.27
CA GLY A 157 5.18 -3.29 -9.39
C GLY A 157 4.21 -4.46 -9.23
N ARG A 158 2.96 -4.27 -9.66
CA ARG A 158 1.86 -5.24 -9.48
C ARG A 158 1.99 -6.52 -10.30
N ASN A 159 2.69 -6.45 -11.40
CA ASN A 159 2.84 -7.54 -12.38
C ASN A 159 4.23 -8.18 -12.35
N THR A 160 5.01 -7.95 -11.32
CA THR A 160 6.31 -8.59 -11.19
C THR A 160 6.09 -9.99 -10.66
N SER A 161 6.28 -11.00 -11.50
CA SER A 161 6.25 -12.40 -11.07
C SER A 161 7.34 -12.64 -10.02
N ALA A 162 6.97 -13.36 -8.96
CA ALA A 162 7.86 -13.70 -7.86
C ALA A 162 8.86 -14.83 -8.22
N ASP A 163 9.33 -14.87 -9.45
CA ASP A 163 10.06 -16.01 -10.03
C ASP A 163 11.59 -15.95 -9.82
N THR A 164 12.09 -15.07 -8.96
CA THR A 164 13.51 -15.13 -8.61
C THR A 164 13.73 -16.02 -7.38
N ASP A 165 14.69 -16.92 -7.43
CA ASP A 165 15.06 -17.84 -6.34
C ASP A 165 15.22 -17.13 -4.99
N VAL A 166 15.70 -15.89 -4.98
CA VAL A 166 15.85 -15.05 -3.78
C VAL A 166 14.50 -14.73 -3.13
N LEU A 167 13.46 -14.48 -3.92
CA LEU A 167 12.12 -14.16 -3.41
C LEU A 167 11.39 -15.39 -2.87
N LEU A 168 11.65 -16.56 -3.45
CA LEU A 168 11.06 -17.83 -3.01
C LEU A 168 11.61 -18.30 -1.66
N HIS A 169 12.84 -17.92 -1.31
CA HIS A 169 13.51 -18.32 -0.06
C HIS A 169 13.54 -17.21 1.00
N ALA A 170 13.10 -16.00 0.67
CA ALA A 170 13.06 -14.92 1.63
C ALA A 170 11.98 -15.17 2.70
N GLU A 171 12.37 -15.13 3.97
CA GLU A 171 11.43 -15.16 5.08
C GLU A 171 10.69 -13.84 5.24
N ILE A 172 11.35 -12.74 4.87
CA ILE A 172 10.84 -11.38 4.98
C ILE A 172 11.14 -10.60 3.70
N LEU A 173 10.12 -10.00 3.12
CA LEU A 173 10.25 -9.06 2.01
C LEU A 173 9.98 -7.64 2.50
N THR A 174 10.78 -6.68 2.05
CA THR A 174 10.75 -5.31 2.57
C THR A 174 10.59 -4.26 1.47
N TRP A 175 9.77 -3.25 1.77
CA TRP A 175 9.56 -2.08 0.92
C TRP A 175 9.67 -0.81 1.74
N SER A 176 9.99 0.29 1.06
CA SER A 176 9.98 1.61 1.65
C SER A 176 9.27 2.63 0.76
N ARG A 177 8.70 3.63 1.42
CA ARG A 177 8.14 4.80 0.76
C ARG A 177 8.67 6.08 1.42
N SER A 178 9.29 6.95 0.64
CA SER A 178 9.76 8.25 1.09
C SER A 178 9.34 9.32 0.10
N ARG A 179 8.53 10.29 0.53
CA ARG A 179 8.03 11.41 -0.31
C ARG A 179 7.46 10.98 -1.67
N GLY A 180 6.68 9.88 -1.69
CA GLY A 180 6.09 9.35 -2.93
C GLY A 180 7.03 8.50 -3.79
N ILE A 181 8.27 8.30 -3.39
CA ILE A 181 9.20 7.36 -4.02
C ILE A 181 9.07 6.01 -3.33
N PHE A 182 8.84 4.97 -4.11
CA PHE A 182 8.70 3.59 -3.66
C PHE A 182 9.94 2.80 -4.09
N ALA A 183 10.47 1.99 -3.19
CA ALA A 183 11.64 1.14 -3.48
C ALA A 183 11.62 -0.13 -2.63
N GLY A 184 12.22 -1.19 -3.13
CA GLY A 184 12.69 -2.30 -2.29
C GLY A 184 13.77 -1.77 -1.35
N LEU A 185 13.77 -2.20 -0.09
CA LEU A 185 14.69 -1.70 0.93
C LEU A 185 15.40 -2.86 1.62
N SER A 186 16.75 -2.82 1.65
CA SER A 186 17.49 -3.67 2.56
C SER A 186 17.52 -3.04 3.97
N LEU A 187 17.07 -3.82 4.94
CA LEU A 187 17.04 -3.44 6.35
C LEU A 187 18.06 -4.22 7.18
N GLU A 188 19.08 -4.79 6.55
CA GLU A 188 20.12 -5.55 7.21
C GLU A 188 20.72 -4.80 8.41
N GLY A 189 20.97 -5.54 9.49
CA GLY A 189 21.48 -5.00 10.74
C GLY A 189 20.43 -4.22 11.56
N SER A 190 19.20 -4.11 11.09
CA SER A 190 18.11 -3.55 11.89
C SER A 190 17.51 -4.62 12.79
N THR A 191 17.17 -4.25 14.01
CA THR A 191 16.53 -5.12 15.00
C THR A 191 15.07 -4.76 15.14
N LEU A 192 14.19 -5.74 15.09
CA LEU A 192 12.77 -5.64 15.42
C LEU A 192 12.55 -6.15 16.84
N ARG A 193 11.69 -5.45 17.59
CA ARG A 193 11.31 -5.82 18.95
C ARG A 193 9.83 -5.57 19.20
N PRO A 194 9.14 -6.39 20.00
CA PRO A 194 7.84 -6.06 20.53
C PRO A 194 7.86 -4.73 21.29
N ASP A 195 6.77 -3.95 21.19
CA ASP A 195 6.59 -2.72 21.98
C ASP A 195 5.46 -2.92 22.99
N GLY A 196 5.78 -3.61 24.11
CA GLY A 196 4.80 -3.92 25.15
C GLY A 196 4.16 -2.68 25.77
N SER A 197 4.91 -1.58 25.92
CA SER A 197 4.38 -0.34 26.46
C SER A 197 3.31 0.30 25.56
N GLU A 198 3.47 0.15 24.25
CA GLU A 198 2.51 0.60 23.26
C GLU A 198 1.28 -0.32 23.21
N ASN A 199 1.48 -1.65 23.31
CA ASN A 199 0.38 -2.59 23.45
C ASN A 199 -0.46 -2.31 24.69
N GLN A 200 0.18 -2.07 25.83
CA GLN A 200 -0.54 -1.74 27.07
C GLN A 200 -1.43 -0.50 26.93
N LYS A 201 -0.94 0.56 26.25
CA LYS A 201 -1.73 1.74 25.98
C LYS A 201 -2.91 1.44 25.03
N LEU A 202 -2.69 0.60 24.01
CA LEU A 202 -3.66 0.30 22.98
C LEU A 202 -4.79 -0.64 23.47
N TYR A 203 -4.43 -1.62 24.29
CA TYR A 203 -5.35 -2.67 24.77
C TYR A 203 -5.84 -2.43 26.21
N GLY A 204 -5.30 -1.45 26.92
CA GLY A 204 -5.65 -1.13 28.32
C GLY A 204 -5.18 -2.16 29.34
N ARG A 205 -4.35 -3.12 28.95
CA ARG A 205 -3.76 -4.18 29.79
C ARG A 205 -2.39 -4.58 29.30
N ASP A 206 -1.60 -5.18 30.16
CA ASP A 206 -0.36 -5.82 29.75
C ASP A 206 -0.67 -7.04 28.88
N ILE A 207 -0.14 -7.07 27.66
CA ILE A 207 -0.42 -8.10 26.66
C ILE A 207 0.75 -8.24 25.69
N SER A 208 1.19 -9.46 25.46
CA SER A 208 2.29 -9.77 24.57
C SER A 208 1.88 -9.76 23.10
N ASN A 209 2.86 -9.57 22.20
CA ASN A 209 2.62 -9.68 20.76
C ASN A 209 2.11 -11.09 20.38
N ARG A 210 2.63 -12.14 21.02
CA ARG A 210 2.17 -13.51 20.78
C ARG A 210 0.70 -13.68 21.12
N GLU A 211 0.28 -13.20 22.28
CA GLU A 211 -1.12 -13.24 22.70
C GLU A 211 -2.06 -12.49 21.74
N ILE A 212 -1.60 -11.31 21.24
CA ILE A 212 -2.37 -10.52 20.29
C ILE A 212 -2.47 -11.21 18.93
N LEU A 213 -1.35 -11.73 18.41
CA LEU A 213 -1.27 -12.23 17.03
C LEU A 213 -1.78 -13.65 16.86
N GLU A 214 -1.62 -14.51 17.87
CA GLU A 214 -2.08 -15.91 17.85
C GLU A 214 -3.43 -16.09 18.55
N GLY A 215 -3.77 -15.24 19.54
CA GLY A 215 -5.00 -15.31 20.32
C GLY A 215 -6.21 -14.64 19.62
N ASP A 216 -7.40 -14.88 20.18
CA ASP A 216 -8.64 -14.21 19.71
C ASP A 216 -8.84 -12.86 20.42
N VAL A 217 -7.91 -11.94 20.19
CA VAL A 217 -7.95 -10.59 20.78
C VAL A 217 -8.78 -9.67 19.89
N PRO A 218 -9.75 -8.94 20.46
CA PRO A 218 -10.55 -7.98 19.69
C PRO A 218 -9.70 -6.87 19.09
N VAL A 219 -10.03 -6.45 17.86
CA VAL A 219 -9.38 -5.32 17.21
C VAL A 219 -9.72 -4.03 17.95
N PRO A 220 -8.74 -3.26 18.44
CA PRO A 220 -9.00 -2.00 19.13
C PRO A 220 -9.66 -0.99 18.19
N PRO A 221 -10.49 -0.05 18.68
CA PRO A 221 -11.21 0.90 17.84
C PRO A 221 -10.32 1.65 16.84
N ALA A 222 -9.14 2.11 17.27
CA ALA A 222 -8.18 2.79 16.40
C ALA A 222 -7.59 1.91 15.30
N GLY A 223 -7.52 0.57 15.51
CA GLY A 223 -6.98 -0.39 14.54
C GLY A 223 -7.99 -0.87 13.50
N ARG A 224 -9.29 -0.58 13.67
CA ARG A 224 -10.35 -1.13 12.80
C ARG A 224 -10.16 -0.79 11.33
N GLN A 225 -9.84 0.46 11.02
CA GLN A 225 -9.66 0.91 9.64
C GLN A 225 -8.47 0.22 8.96
N LEU A 226 -7.36 0.05 9.69
CA LEU A 226 -6.21 -0.68 9.18
C LEU A 226 -6.58 -2.13 8.86
N VAL A 227 -7.21 -2.85 9.80
CA VAL A 227 -7.59 -4.26 9.62
C VAL A 227 -8.62 -4.43 8.50
N ILE A 228 -9.61 -3.53 8.39
CA ILE A 228 -10.58 -3.53 7.28
C ILE A 228 -9.83 -3.38 5.95
N THR A 229 -8.88 -2.45 5.86
CA THR A 229 -8.13 -2.21 4.62
C THR A 229 -7.22 -3.38 4.28
N LEU A 230 -6.51 -3.97 5.24
CA LEU A 230 -5.72 -5.19 5.04
C LEU A 230 -6.59 -6.32 4.48
N ASN A 231 -7.75 -6.55 5.09
CA ASN A 231 -8.67 -7.60 4.68
C ASN A 231 -9.36 -7.31 3.33
N ARG A 232 -9.53 -6.05 2.96
CA ARG A 232 -10.03 -5.65 1.64
C ARG A 232 -9.06 -6.06 0.52
N TYR A 233 -7.77 -5.84 0.72
CA TYR A 233 -6.74 -6.26 -0.26
C TYR A 233 -6.44 -7.76 -0.21
N SER A 234 -6.76 -8.42 0.89
CA SER A 234 -6.56 -9.87 1.05
C SER A 234 -7.51 -10.65 0.15
N GLY A 235 -6.96 -11.52 -0.70
CA GLY A 235 -7.73 -12.29 -1.69
C GLY A 235 -8.06 -11.54 -2.98
N MET A 236 -7.72 -10.25 -3.10
CA MET A 236 -7.82 -9.56 -4.39
C MET A 236 -6.77 -10.06 -5.37
N THR A 237 -7.14 -10.18 -6.63
CA THR A 237 -6.19 -10.33 -7.74
C THR A 237 -5.66 -8.95 -8.17
N GLY A 238 -4.53 -8.92 -8.88
CA GLY A 238 -3.98 -7.67 -9.44
C GLY A 238 -5.03 -6.90 -10.25
N GLU A 239 -5.80 -7.59 -11.07
CA GLU A 239 -6.83 -7.02 -11.93
C GLU A 239 -8.03 -6.42 -11.13
N GLN A 240 -8.42 -7.05 -10.01
CA GLN A 240 -9.45 -6.46 -9.11
C GLN A 240 -8.98 -5.17 -8.47
N ALA A 241 -7.71 -5.12 -8.06
CA ALA A 241 -7.12 -3.91 -7.50
C ALA A 241 -7.02 -2.79 -8.56
N ASP A 242 -6.72 -3.13 -9.80
CA ASP A 242 -6.64 -2.17 -10.91
C ASP A 242 -8.00 -1.58 -11.24
N VAL A 243 -9.07 -2.41 -11.27
CA VAL A 243 -10.45 -1.94 -11.43
C VAL A 243 -10.84 -1.01 -10.28
N ALA A 244 -10.63 -1.44 -9.04
CA ALA A 244 -10.97 -0.64 -7.86
C ALA A 244 -10.18 0.68 -7.83
N GLN A 245 -8.91 0.65 -8.20
CA GLN A 245 -8.06 1.86 -8.27
C GLN A 245 -8.48 2.79 -9.39
N GLY A 246 -8.76 2.26 -10.58
CA GLY A 246 -9.28 3.04 -11.71
C GLY A 246 -10.57 3.77 -11.33
N LEU A 247 -11.50 3.08 -10.66
CA LEU A 247 -12.74 3.70 -10.17
C LEU A 247 -12.51 4.73 -9.05
N ARG A 248 -11.51 4.54 -8.17
CA ARG A 248 -11.11 5.59 -7.20
C ARG A 248 -10.60 6.84 -7.90
N ASN A 249 -9.87 6.66 -8.99
CA ASN A 249 -9.37 7.75 -9.83
C ASN A 249 -10.45 8.35 -10.76
N GLY A 250 -11.67 7.82 -10.68
CA GLY A 250 -12.84 8.30 -11.41
C GLY A 250 -13.22 7.49 -12.65
N ARG A 251 -12.30 6.75 -13.27
CA ARG A 251 -12.56 5.98 -14.51
C ARG A 251 -11.68 4.76 -14.62
N VAL A 252 -12.21 3.68 -15.17
CA VAL A 252 -11.46 2.50 -15.62
C VAL A 252 -12.00 2.00 -16.96
N THR A 253 -11.10 1.64 -17.87
CA THR A 253 -11.44 0.98 -19.14
C THR A 253 -11.37 -0.54 -18.95
N LEU A 254 -12.44 -1.25 -19.30
CA LEU A 254 -12.49 -2.70 -19.25
C LEU A 254 -11.91 -3.29 -20.54
N GLN A 255 -10.66 -3.78 -20.48
CA GLN A 255 -9.97 -4.28 -21.69
C GLN A 255 -10.41 -5.67 -22.13
N ASN A 256 -10.91 -6.51 -21.20
CA ASN A 256 -11.28 -7.91 -21.43
C ASN A 256 -12.80 -8.14 -21.42
N VAL A 257 -13.59 -7.10 -21.71
CA VAL A 257 -15.03 -7.23 -21.91
C VAL A 257 -15.31 -7.21 -23.40
N HIS A 258 -15.76 -8.35 -23.92
CA HIS A 258 -16.01 -8.58 -25.33
C HIS A 258 -17.48 -8.92 -25.58
N PHE A 259 -17.93 -8.58 -26.77
CA PHE A 259 -19.28 -8.87 -27.24
C PHE A 259 -19.23 -9.73 -28.50
N ALA A 260 -20.26 -10.51 -28.73
CA ALA A 260 -20.42 -11.21 -29.98
C ALA A 260 -20.49 -10.21 -31.14
N SER A 261 -20.07 -10.65 -32.33
CA SER A 261 -19.92 -9.76 -33.48
C SER A 261 -21.25 -9.09 -33.88
N GLY A 262 -21.25 -7.77 -33.91
CA GLY A 262 -22.40 -6.98 -34.36
C GLY A 262 -23.54 -6.86 -33.35
N ASN A 263 -23.44 -7.37 -32.12
CA ASN A 263 -24.49 -7.28 -31.12
C ASN A 263 -23.95 -6.87 -29.71
N ALA A 264 -24.81 -6.93 -28.72
CA ALA A 264 -24.52 -6.57 -27.32
C ALA A 264 -24.45 -7.80 -26.40
N ASP A 265 -24.41 -9.01 -26.92
CA ASP A 265 -24.29 -10.23 -26.13
C ASP A 265 -22.86 -10.37 -25.60
N LEU A 266 -22.72 -10.43 -24.29
CA LEU A 266 -21.41 -10.64 -23.63
C LEU A 266 -20.88 -12.03 -23.95
N THR A 267 -19.59 -12.10 -24.29
CA THR A 267 -18.92 -13.39 -24.48
C THR A 267 -18.55 -14.01 -23.12
N PRO A 268 -18.46 -15.34 -23.01
CA PRO A 268 -18.09 -16.03 -21.75
C PRO A 268 -16.76 -15.53 -21.18
N ASP A 269 -15.81 -15.14 -22.01
CA ASP A 269 -14.49 -14.62 -21.58
C ASP A 269 -14.60 -13.32 -20.78
N SER A 270 -15.70 -12.57 -20.94
CA SER A 270 -15.97 -11.32 -20.21
C SER A 270 -16.32 -11.57 -18.75
N GLU A 271 -16.83 -12.74 -18.41
CA GLU A 271 -17.37 -13.06 -17.08
C GLU A 271 -16.31 -12.90 -15.99
N ALA A 272 -15.11 -13.42 -16.21
CA ALA A 272 -14.02 -13.33 -15.24
C ALA A 272 -13.67 -11.88 -14.88
N THR A 273 -13.72 -10.96 -15.84
CA THR A 273 -13.49 -9.51 -15.61
C THR A 273 -14.69 -8.89 -14.92
N LEU A 274 -15.90 -9.19 -15.35
CA LEU A 274 -17.11 -8.61 -14.77
C LEU A 274 -17.37 -9.04 -13.32
N VAL A 275 -17.02 -10.29 -12.95
CA VAL A 275 -17.04 -10.74 -11.54
C VAL A 275 -16.15 -9.84 -10.66
N LYS A 276 -14.96 -9.50 -11.14
CA LYS A 276 -14.02 -8.62 -10.40
C LYS A 276 -14.56 -7.20 -10.28
N VAL A 277 -15.19 -6.69 -11.35
CA VAL A 277 -15.88 -5.40 -11.36
C VAL A 277 -17.02 -5.38 -10.35
N ALA A 278 -17.89 -6.39 -10.38
CA ALA A 278 -19.02 -6.50 -9.46
C ALA A 278 -18.54 -6.52 -8.00
N GLN A 279 -17.48 -7.27 -7.71
CA GLN A 279 -16.89 -7.32 -6.37
C GLN A 279 -16.34 -5.96 -5.94
N ALA A 280 -15.58 -5.28 -6.80
CA ALA A 280 -15.04 -3.96 -6.52
C ALA A 280 -16.13 -2.91 -6.21
N ILE A 281 -17.27 -2.97 -6.91
CA ILE A 281 -18.41 -2.08 -6.67
C ILE A 281 -19.15 -2.45 -5.38
N LYS A 282 -19.30 -3.75 -5.08
CA LYS A 282 -19.93 -4.23 -3.82
C LYS A 282 -19.13 -3.84 -2.58
N ASP A 283 -17.79 -3.90 -2.67
CA ASP A 283 -16.89 -3.53 -1.59
C ASP A 283 -16.87 -2.02 -1.30
N ASN A 284 -17.47 -1.21 -2.18
CA ASN A 284 -17.55 0.25 -2.04
C ASN A 284 -19.03 0.69 -2.25
N PRO A 285 -19.89 0.50 -1.25
CA PRO A 285 -21.34 0.69 -1.39
C PRO A 285 -21.77 2.13 -1.69
N GLU A 286 -20.90 3.10 -1.42
CA GLU A 286 -21.13 4.52 -1.70
C GLU A 286 -20.96 4.89 -3.19
N TRP A 287 -20.32 4.04 -4.00
CA TRP A 287 -20.06 4.38 -5.39
C TRP A 287 -21.30 4.26 -6.26
N LYS A 288 -21.52 5.28 -7.08
CA LYS A 288 -22.42 5.25 -8.22
C LYS A 288 -21.62 5.24 -9.50
N ILE A 289 -21.94 4.33 -10.40
CA ILE A 289 -21.15 4.02 -11.58
C ILE A 289 -21.97 4.29 -12.84
N ARG A 290 -21.37 5.00 -13.78
CA ARG A 290 -21.89 5.07 -15.14
C ARG A 290 -21.07 4.13 -16.03
N VAL A 291 -21.78 3.21 -16.69
CA VAL A 291 -21.23 2.31 -17.71
C VAL A 291 -21.29 3.02 -19.06
N GLU A 292 -20.18 3.21 -19.68
CA GLU A 292 -20.05 3.94 -20.96
C GLU A 292 -19.60 2.99 -22.07
N GLY A 293 -20.41 2.86 -23.12
CA GLY A 293 -20.11 2.02 -24.29
C GLY A 293 -19.58 2.83 -25.47
N PHE A 294 -18.63 2.23 -26.20
CA PHE A 294 -18.00 2.83 -27.37
C PHE A 294 -17.84 1.81 -28.50
N THR A 295 -17.90 2.30 -29.75
CA THR A 295 -17.62 1.50 -30.96
C THR A 295 -16.37 2.03 -31.67
N ASP A 296 -15.92 1.35 -32.69
CA ASP A 296 -15.06 1.95 -33.71
C ASP A 296 -15.93 2.66 -34.79
N SER A 297 -15.31 3.29 -35.77
CA SER A 297 -15.99 4.02 -36.84
C SER A 297 -16.46 3.12 -37.99
N THR A 298 -16.60 1.81 -37.79
CA THR A 298 -17.10 0.91 -38.84
C THR A 298 -18.63 0.90 -38.82
N GLY A 299 -19.24 1.24 -39.92
CA GLY A 299 -20.71 1.23 -40.06
C GLY A 299 -21.34 2.63 -40.01
N ASN A 300 -22.61 2.68 -39.64
CA ASN A 300 -23.39 3.91 -39.54
C ASN A 300 -23.35 4.47 -38.13
N ALA A 301 -23.15 5.80 -37.98
CA ALA A 301 -23.01 6.47 -36.70
C ALA A 301 -24.23 6.30 -35.78
N GLU A 302 -25.46 6.31 -36.32
CA GLU A 302 -26.67 6.11 -35.54
C GLU A 302 -26.75 4.65 -35.01
N SER A 303 -26.42 3.69 -35.87
CA SER A 303 -26.34 2.27 -35.47
C SER A 303 -25.24 2.05 -34.43
N ASN A 304 -24.08 2.72 -34.57
CA ASN A 304 -22.99 2.67 -33.59
C ASN A 304 -23.39 3.26 -32.25
N LEU A 305 -24.13 4.37 -32.26
CA LEU A 305 -24.66 4.97 -31.03
C LEU A 305 -25.58 3.98 -30.31
N LYS A 306 -26.58 3.42 -31.01
CA LYS A 306 -27.50 2.43 -30.45
C LYS A 306 -26.78 1.19 -29.92
N LEU A 307 -25.86 0.61 -30.71
CA LEU A 307 -25.09 -0.57 -30.33
C LEU A 307 -24.23 -0.32 -29.07
N SER A 308 -23.64 0.87 -28.95
CA SER A 308 -22.84 1.22 -27.77
C SER A 308 -23.70 1.36 -26.50
N GLU A 309 -24.92 1.88 -26.64
CA GLU A 309 -25.88 1.97 -25.53
C GLU A 309 -26.37 0.57 -25.08
N GLU A 310 -26.75 -0.29 -26.04
CA GLU A 310 -27.13 -1.67 -25.75
C GLU A 310 -25.99 -2.45 -25.05
N ARG A 311 -24.73 -2.25 -25.46
CA ARG A 311 -23.56 -2.86 -24.82
C ARG A 311 -23.35 -2.36 -23.38
N ALA A 312 -23.50 -1.05 -23.15
CA ALA A 312 -23.43 -0.50 -21.81
C ALA A 312 -24.53 -1.08 -20.91
N GLU A 313 -25.75 -1.23 -21.45
CA GLU A 313 -26.90 -1.80 -20.73
C GLU A 313 -26.66 -3.30 -20.42
N SER A 314 -26.13 -4.08 -21.35
CA SER A 314 -25.80 -5.48 -21.12
C SER A 314 -24.80 -5.66 -19.96
N VAL A 315 -23.76 -4.82 -19.90
CA VAL A 315 -22.83 -4.83 -18.76
C VAL A 315 -23.51 -4.42 -17.46
N ALA A 316 -24.35 -3.39 -17.47
CA ALA A 316 -25.05 -2.94 -16.26
C ALA A 316 -26.04 -3.99 -15.74
N ASN A 317 -26.74 -4.67 -16.63
CA ASN A 317 -27.67 -5.76 -16.28
C ASN A 317 -26.90 -6.94 -15.71
N TRP A 318 -25.79 -7.34 -16.35
CA TRP A 318 -24.93 -8.40 -15.84
C TRP A 318 -24.41 -8.09 -14.41
N LEU A 319 -23.97 -6.85 -14.16
CA LEU A 319 -23.52 -6.43 -12.83
C LEU A 319 -24.67 -6.47 -11.79
N ALA A 320 -25.88 -6.07 -12.18
CA ALA A 320 -27.05 -6.12 -11.32
C ALA A 320 -27.43 -7.57 -10.96
N ASP A 321 -27.43 -8.48 -11.94
CA ASP A 321 -27.72 -9.91 -11.75
C ASP A 321 -26.67 -10.57 -10.83
N HIS A 322 -25.47 -9.98 -10.72
CA HIS A 322 -24.38 -10.45 -9.86
C HIS A 322 -24.23 -9.64 -8.55
N GLY A 323 -25.33 -8.99 -8.12
CA GLY A 323 -25.48 -8.43 -6.78
C GLY A 323 -24.99 -6.98 -6.61
N VAL A 324 -24.85 -6.24 -7.69
CA VAL A 324 -24.71 -4.78 -7.63
C VAL A 324 -26.11 -4.15 -7.69
N ASP A 325 -26.46 -3.28 -6.73
CA ASP A 325 -27.74 -2.59 -6.76
C ASP A 325 -27.91 -1.78 -8.06
N ARG A 326 -28.95 -2.10 -8.83
CA ARG A 326 -29.24 -1.48 -10.14
C ARG A 326 -29.38 0.05 -10.05
N SER A 327 -29.87 0.57 -8.90
CA SER A 327 -30.02 2.01 -8.66
C SER A 327 -28.68 2.77 -8.61
N ARG A 328 -27.56 2.04 -8.46
CA ARG A 328 -26.21 2.58 -8.46
C ARG A 328 -25.56 2.61 -9.85
N LEU A 329 -26.24 2.03 -10.86
CA LEU A 329 -25.75 1.90 -12.21
C LEU A 329 -26.54 2.78 -13.17
N THR A 330 -25.85 3.56 -13.97
CA THR A 330 -26.41 4.30 -15.11
C THR A 330 -25.65 3.91 -16.37
N THR A 331 -26.25 4.03 -17.52
CA THR A 331 -25.67 3.65 -18.80
C THR A 331 -25.61 4.81 -19.76
N LYS A 332 -24.64 4.82 -20.67
CA LYS A 332 -24.54 5.79 -21.76
C LYS A 332 -23.76 5.21 -22.93
N GLY A 333 -24.36 5.27 -24.14
CA GLY A 333 -23.65 5.02 -25.38
C GLY A 333 -23.02 6.30 -25.93
N TYR A 334 -21.87 6.17 -26.56
CA TYR A 334 -21.17 7.25 -27.26
C TYR A 334 -20.93 6.92 -28.74
N GLY A 335 -21.27 5.71 -29.19
CA GLY A 335 -20.99 5.28 -30.55
C GLY A 335 -19.51 5.35 -30.86
N GLU A 336 -19.18 5.90 -32.02
CA GLU A 336 -17.80 6.11 -32.48
C GLU A 336 -17.17 7.43 -31.98
N ASP A 337 -17.91 8.22 -31.22
CA ASP A 337 -17.39 9.45 -30.61
C ASP A 337 -16.36 9.14 -29.53
N GLN A 338 -15.42 10.05 -29.34
CA GLN A 338 -14.32 9.95 -28.37
C GLN A 338 -13.39 8.72 -28.59
N PRO A 339 -12.80 8.55 -29.79
CA PRO A 339 -11.85 7.50 -30.03
C PRO A 339 -10.57 7.70 -29.20
N VAL A 340 -10.06 6.61 -28.61
CA VAL A 340 -8.80 6.61 -27.84
C VAL A 340 -7.60 6.19 -28.72
N ALA A 341 -7.87 5.72 -29.93
CA ALA A 341 -6.85 5.31 -30.90
C ALA A 341 -7.33 5.58 -32.35
N SER A 342 -6.42 5.47 -33.31
CA SER A 342 -6.75 5.68 -34.70
C SER A 342 -7.69 4.61 -35.26
N ASN A 343 -8.83 5.00 -35.80
CA ASN A 343 -9.75 4.11 -36.48
C ASN A 343 -9.21 3.56 -37.84
N LYS A 344 -8.09 4.12 -38.32
CA LYS A 344 -7.47 3.67 -39.59
C LYS A 344 -6.80 2.30 -39.50
N THR A 345 -6.46 1.85 -38.31
CA THR A 345 -5.78 0.56 -38.06
C THR A 345 -6.67 -0.41 -37.31
N ASP A 346 -6.53 -1.71 -37.56
CA ASP A 346 -7.27 -2.75 -36.82
C ASP A 346 -6.94 -2.73 -35.32
N ALA A 347 -5.68 -2.49 -34.99
CA ALA A 347 -5.26 -2.36 -33.58
C ALA A 347 -5.92 -1.16 -32.88
N GLY A 348 -6.05 -0.03 -33.59
CA GLY A 348 -6.73 1.15 -33.07
C GLY A 348 -8.24 0.94 -32.96
N ARG A 349 -8.88 0.35 -33.94
CA ARG A 349 -10.31 0.00 -33.89
C ARG A 349 -10.61 -0.93 -32.70
N ARG A 350 -9.77 -1.93 -32.45
CA ARG A 350 -9.93 -2.80 -31.26
C ARG A 350 -9.91 -2.01 -29.95
N LYS A 351 -9.04 -1.00 -29.82
CA LYS A 351 -8.99 -0.13 -28.63
C LYS A 351 -10.21 0.77 -28.48
N ASN A 352 -10.81 1.17 -29.61
CA ASN A 352 -12.01 2.02 -29.61
C ASN A 352 -13.27 1.22 -29.23
N ARG A 353 -13.38 -0.07 -29.58
CA ARG A 353 -14.44 -0.96 -29.10
C ARG A 353 -14.20 -1.32 -27.64
N ARG A 354 -14.68 -0.49 -26.73
CA ARG A 354 -14.44 -0.59 -25.28
C ARG A 354 -15.67 -0.29 -24.46
N VAL A 355 -15.60 -0.68 -23.22
CA VAL A 355 -16.52 -0.22 -22.15
C VAL A 355 -15.70 0.47 -21.08
N ASP A 356 -16.09 1.66 -20.69
CA ASP A 356 -15.52 2.40 -19.58
C ASP A 356 -16.50 2.41 -18.41
N LEU A 357 -15.99 2.30 -17.20
CA LEU A 357 -16.74 2.55 -15.98
C LEU A 357 -16.29 3.89 -15.40
N VAL A 358 -17.24 4.76 -15.13
CA VAL A 358 -16.99 6.09 -14.56
C VAL A 358 -17.69 6.20 -13.23
N ARG A 359 -16.94 6.47 -12.17
CA ARG A 359 -17.52 6.79 -10.88
C ARG A 359 -18.08 8.22 -10.91
N ILE A 360 -19.36 8.38 -10.61
CA ILE A 360 -20.07 9.67 -10.64
C ILE A 360 -20.39 10.22 -9.25
N SER A 361 -20.22 9.42 -8.19
CA SER A 361 -20.23 9.85 -6.78
C SER A 361 -19.57 8.82 -5.88
#